data_96490374100f05f5ed70f18451c7b598
#
_entry.id   96490374100f05f5ed70f18451c7b598
#
_cell.length_a   1.000
_cell.length_b   1.000
_cell.length_c   1.000
_cell.angle_alpha   90.00
_cell.angle_beta   90.00
_cell.angle_gamma   90.00
#
_symmetry.space_group_name_H-M   'P 1'
#
loop_
_entity.id
_entity.type
_entity.pdbx_description
1 polymer ?
#
loop_
_entity_poly.entity_id
_entity_poly.type
_entity_poly.pdbx_seq_one_letter_code
_entity_poly.pdbx_strand_id
1 'polypeptide(L)'
;MRASKAIVATSVAAVGSILLVAGCSSSSSTSSSAPSNTSSATSSATSSSSPASSSSVNWATVSSLSSVSGGMTALVAAAEKEGHLNVITLPSNWANYGTIMSDFQKKYGIKITDANPEGSSAQELQAVKQLKGQSSAPDVVDVGGSFAATGQQDGYWAPYEVQTWNDIPAAAKASNGDYYADYGGYVAIGYDPAKVKVAPTTFASLLTGPYKNQIMIDGDPTQTGSAFAAVYAAALANKGSFGNIAPGVSYFKQLKASGNFVPGLGTPATVQSGQSPILIWWDYLLNSEVKPVVKDLKVVIPSDGVYAGYYYQAISATAPDPAAARLWEEYLYSTEGQNLFLAGSTRPIELTSLVSAGTVDKTAYNQLPAVPGSGTLALPSIAQQTTAGDVLSQQWPSVG
;
A
#
# COMPACT_ATOMS: atom_id res chain seq x y z
N MET A 1 29.34 -43.31 8.58
CA MET A 1 30.08 -43.07 9.81
C MET A 1 30.59 -41.64 9.83
N ARG A 2 30.13 -40.85 10.67
CA ARG A 2 30.59 -39.76 11.55
C ARG A 2 29.47 -38.74 11.73
N ALA A 3 28.90 -38.82 12.92
CA ALA A 3 28.00 -37.83 13.49
C ALA A 3 28.80 -36.61 13.97
N SER A 4 28.25 -35.43 13.86
CA SER A 4 28.69 -34.25 14.61
C SER A 4 27.53 -33.53 15.27
N LYS A 5 27.77 -33.24 16.51
CA LYS A 5 26.88 -32.92 17.59
C LYS A 5 26.35 -31.47 17.54
N ALA A 6 25.12 -31.30 17.97
CA ALA A 6 24.51 -30.05 18.36
C ALA A 6 25.20 -29.45 19.60
N ILE A 7 25.38 -28.13 19.63
CA ILE A 7 25.72 -27.38 20.84
C ILE A 7 24.54 -26.47 21.15
N VAL A 8 23.88 -26.79 22.28
CA VAL A 8 22.88 -25.93 22.92
C VAL A 8 23.62 -24.98 23.85
N ALA A 9 23.46 -23.70 23.70
CA ALA A 9 23.93 -22.70 24.63
C ALA A 9 22.73 -22.07 25.37
N THR A 10 22.62 -22.44 26.64
CA THR A 10 21.70 -21.87 27.59
C THR A 10 22.35 -20.63 28.22
N SER A 11 21.67 -19.50 28.22
CA SER A 11 22.11 -18.31 28.98
C SER A 11 21.07 -17.93 30.03
N VAL A 12 21.56 -17.82 31.23
CA VAL A 12 20.88 -17.62 32.50
C VAL A 12 20.55 -16.16 32.72
N ALA A 13 19.37 -15.90 33.29
CA ALA A 13 18.86 -14.61 33.76
C ALA A 13 19.64 -14.10 34.97
N ALA A 14 19.83 -12.80 35.07
CA ALA A 14 20.19 -12.12 36.31
C ALA A 14 19.18 -11.01 36.60
N VAL A 15 18.49 -11.19 37.71
CA VAL A 15 17.57 -10.24 38.35
C VAL A 15 18.41 -9.30 39.22
N GLY A 16 18.20 -8.00 39.09
CA GLY A 16 18.77 -6.97 39.93
C GLY A 16 17.74 -5.93 40.33
N SER A 17 17.22 -6.08 41.54
CA SER A 17 16.35 -5.10 42.21
C SER A 17 17.20 -4.11 43.00
N ILE A 18 16.94 -2.80 42.86
CA ILE A 18 17.41 -1.80 43.84
C ILE A 18 16.35 -0.71 44.07
N LEU A 19 16.15 -0.50 45.33
CA LEU A 19 15.24 0.20 46.19
C LEU A 19 15.03 1.72 45.94
N LEU A 20 13.86 2.13 46.43
CA LEU A 20 13.35 3.49 46.67
C LEU A 20 14.26 4.35 47.60
N VAL A 21 14.24 5.66 47.35
CA VAL A 21 14.31 6.66 48.43
C VAL A 21 13.31 7.76 48.12
N ALA A 22 12.42 8.01 49.07
CA ALA A 22 11.50 9.13 49.11
C ALA A 22 12.17 10.31 49.82
N GLY A 23 11.86 11.51 49.39
CA GLY A 23 12.27 12.76 50.03
C GLY A 23 11.21 13.86 49.85
N CYS A 24 10.34 13.99 50.87
CA CYS A 24 9.45 15.12 51.04
C CYS A 24 10.24 16.32 51.66
N SER A 25 10.00 17.53 51.21
CA SER A 25 10.02 18.68 52.11
C SER A 25 9.15 19.80 51.57
N SER A 26 8.22 20.18 52.41
CA SER A 26 7.28 21.29 52.41
C SER A 26 7.90 22.54 53.07
N SER A 27 7.53 23.74 52.63
CA SER A 27 7.30 24.95 53.45
C SER A 27 6.88 26.12 52.56
N SER A 28 5.67 26.56 52.60
CA SER A 28 4.99 27.56 53.43
C SER A 28 5.34 29.02 53.12
N SER A 29 4.32 29.68 52.53
CA SER A 29 3.73 31.01 52.74
C SER A 29 4.55 32.19 53.28
N THR A 30 4.43 33.35 52.64
CA THR A 30 3.87 34.53 53.35
C THR A 30 3.46 35.66 52.37
N SER A 31 2.32 36.20 52.64
CA SER A 31 1.67 37.40 52.08
C SER A 31 2.27 38.70 52.60
N SER A 32 2.32 39.73 51.78
CA SER A 32 2.29 41.12 52.30
C SER A 32 1.71 42.10 51.27
N SER A 33 0.87 42.94 51.77
CA SER A 33 -0.04 43.92 51.22
C SER A 33 0.60 45.15 50.62
N ALA A 34 -0.20 45.83 49.83
CA ALA A 34 -0.04 47.11 49.11
C ALA A 34 0.37 48.33 49.96
N PRO A 35 0.69 49.48 49.30
CA PRO A 35 -0.39 50.41 48.97
C PRO A 35 -0.28 51.16 47.61
N SER A 36 -1.39 51.76 47.28
CA SER A 36 -1.75 52.57 46.14
C SER A 36 -0.90 53.83 45.98
N ASN A 37 -0.62 54.28 44.77
CA ASN A 37 -0.52 55.70 44.42
C ASN A 37 -1.08 55.91 42.97
N THR A 38 -2.01 56.84 42.95
CA THR A 38 -2.70 57.41 41.81
C THR A 38 -1.81 58.41 41.11
N SER A 39 -1.64 58.31 39.79
CA SER A 39 -1.28 59.39 38.91
C SER A 39 -1.84 59.22 37.54
N SER A 40 -2.77 60.11 37.19
CA SER A 40 -3.38 60.23 35.87
C SER A 40 -2.37 60.75 34.86
N ALA A 41 -2.20 60.02 33.75
CA ALA A 41 -1.58 60.55 32.56
C ALA A 41 -2.37 60.07 31.33
N THR A 42 -2.88 61.03 30.61
CA THR A 42 -3.51 60.94 29.31
C THR A 42 -2.56 60.31 28.31
N SER A 43 -2.93 59.21 27.72
CA SER A 43 -2.15 58.57 26.66
C SER A 43 -3.01 58.28 25.46
N SER A 44 -2.52 58.74 24.35
CA SER A 44 -2.95 58.53 22.99
C SER A 44 -3.16 57.03 22.68
N ALA A 45 -4.31 56.69 22.14
CA ALA A 45 -4.59 55.36 21.64
C ALA A 45 -3.74 55.07 20.39
N THR A 46 -2.66 54.37 20.58
CA THR A 46 -1.99 53.63 19.50
C THR A 46 -2.67 52.27 19.43
N SER A 47 -3.44 52.04 18.37
CA SER A 47 -4.00 50.73 18.05
C SER A 47 -2.87 49.76 17.73
N SER A 48 -2.39 49.06 18.75
CA SER A 48 -1.60 47.86 18.56
C SER A 48 -2.51 46.76 18.06
N SER A 49 -2.43 46.49 16.76
CA SER A 49 -2.95 45.24 16.20
C SER A 49 -2.23 44.08 16.92
N SER A 50 -2.92 43.42 17.81
CA SER A 50 -2.50 42.12 18.35
C SER A 50 -2.23 41.20 17.19
N PRO A 51 -1.06 40.52 17.15
CA PRO A 51 -0.89 39.46 16.17
C PRO A 51 -2.00 38.42 16.43
N ALA A 52 -2.79 38.14 15.41
CA ALA A 52 -3.74 37.04 15.45
C ALA A 52 -2.96 35.80 15.92
N SER A 53 -3.38 35.22 17.03
CA SER A 53 -2.86 33.94 17.48
C SER A 53 -3.14 32.93 16.33
N SER A 54 -2.11 32.62 15.56
CA SER A 54 -2.17 31.54 14.60
C SER A 54 -2.34 30.25 15.42
N SER A 55 -3.61 29.81 15.55
CA SER A 55 -3.86 28.47 16.08
C SER A 55 -3.10 27.50 15.19
N SER A 56 -2.16 26.76 15.77
CA SER A 56 -1.41 25.75 15.05
C SER A 56 -2.40 24.73 14.47
N VAL A 57 -2.29 24.46 13.17
CA VAL A 57 -3.14 23.45 12.50
C VAL A 57 -2.84 22.10 13.13
N ASN A 58 -3.89 21.38 13.55
CA ASN A 58 -3.76 19.99 13.98
C ASN A 58 -3.84 19.06 12.76
N TRP A 59 -2.68 18.77 12.18
CA TRP A 59 -2.61 17.95 10.97
C TRP A 59 -3.17 16.54 11.14
N ALA A 60 -3.18 15.98 12.34
CA ALA A 60 -3.79 14.65 12.56
C ALA A 60 -5.29 14.60 12.27
N THR A 61 -5.97 15.76 12.27
CA THR A 61 -7.43 15.84 12.07
C THR A 61 -7.84 16.58 10.79
N VAL A 62 -6.87 17.03 9.99
CA VAL A 62 -7.16 17.66 8.68
C VAL A 62 -7.65 16.61 7.71
N SER A 63 -8.86 16.79 7.16
CA SER A 63 -9.46 15.89 6.18
C SER A 63 -9.37 16.37 4.73
N SER A 64 -8.95 17.62 4.49
CA SER A 64 -8.62 18.14 3.15
C SER A 64 -7.92 19.49 3.26
N LEU A 65 -7.16 19.88 2.25
CA LEU A 65 -6.49 21.18 2.20
C LEU A 65 -7.45 22.36 2.04
N SER A 66 -8.66 22.13 1.56
CA SER A 66 -9.69 23.18 1.42
C SER A 66 -10.09 23.81 2.75
N SER A 67 -9.89 23.07 3.87
CA SER A 67 -10.16 23.56 5.23
C SER A 67 -9.00 24.29 5.89
N VAL A 68 -7.82 24.30 5.23
CA VAL A 68 -6.58 24.83 5.83
C VAL A 68 -6.19 26.17 5.21
N SER A 69 -6.05 27.21 6.06
CA SER A 69 -5.50 28.48 5.61
C SER A 69 -4.04 28.30 5.17
N GLY A 70 -3.71 28.76 3.96
CA GLY A 70 -2.40 28.54 3.35
C GLY A 70 -2.29 27.23 2.55
N GLY A 71 -3.28 26.33 2.63
CA GLY A 71 -3.37 25.12 1.79
C GLY A 71 -2.07 24.33 1.70
N MET A 72 -1.63 24.03 0.47
CA MET A 72 -0.41 23.28 0.20
C MET A 72 0.86 23.92 0.82
N THR A 73 0.98 25.24 0.81
CA THR A 73 2.15 25.93 1.42
C THR A 73 2.24 25.67 2.91
N ALA A 74 1.10 25.68 3.62
CA ALA A 74 1.08 25.38 5.04
C ALA A 74 1.39 23.89 5.32
N LEU A 75 0.90 22.99 4.47
CA LEU A 75 1.18 21.56 4.55
C LEU A 75 2.67 21.28 4.36
N VAL A 76 3.28 21.81 3.30
CA VAL A 76 4.72 21.62 3.04
C VAL A 76 5.55 22.10 4.22
N ALA A 77 5.30 23.32 4.73
CA ALA A 77 6.04 23.85 5.86
C ALA A 77 5.89 23.01 7.15
N ALA A 78 4.72 22.41 7.36
CA ALA A 78 4.48 21.53 8.51
C ALA A 78 5.19 20.18 8.34
N ALA A 79 5.10 19.58 7.17
CA ALA A 79 5.74 18.30 6.84
C ALA A 79 7.28 18.40 6.86
N GLU A 80 7.85 19.49 6.33
CA GLU A 80 9.30 19.78 6.43
C GLU A 80 9.77 19.94 7.88
N LYS A 81 8.90 20.47 8.74
CA LYS A 81 9.19 20.59 10.18
C LYS A 81 9.13 19.25 10.89
N GLU A 82 8.23 18.34 10.51
CA GLU A 82 8.25 16.94 10.96
C GLU A 82 9.52 16.24 10.46
N GLY A 83 9.89 16.48 9.19
CA GLY A 83 11.16 16.07 8.59
C GLY A 83 11.31 14.57 8.35
N HIS A 84 10.28 13.79 8.64
CA HIS A 84 10.30 12.34 8.53
C HIS A 84 8.95 11.79 8.01
N LEU A 85 8.99 10.62 7.38
CA LEU A 85 7.82 9.83 6.96
C LEU A 85 8.14 8.34 7.10
N ASN A 86 7.34 7.62 7.85
CA ASN A 86 7.41 6.17 7.93
C ASN A 86 6.44 5.54 6.95
N VAL A 87 6.97 4.94 5.91
CA VAL A 87 6.22 4.05 5.01
C VAL A 87 6.51 2.60 5.37
N ILE A 88 5.73 1.68 4.82
CA ILE A 88 5.90 0.24 5.06
C ILE A 88 5.55 -0.52 3.79
N THR A 89 6.30 -1.58 3.50
CA THR A 89 6.04 -2.50 2.38
C THR A 89 6.00 -1.80 1.02
N LEU A 90 6.97 -0.90 0.79
CA LEU A 90 7.15 -0.22 -0.50
C LEU A 90 8.50 -0.60 -1.14
N PRO A 91 8.67 -1.84 -1.66
CA PRO A 91 9.93 -2.24 -2.27
C PRO A 91 10.29 -1.32 -3.43
N SER A 92 11.56 -0.94 -3.54
CA SER A 92 12.04 0.06 -4.49
C SER A 92 11.80 -0.28 -5.97
N ASN A 93 11.66 -1.56 -6.29
CA ASN A 93 11.36 -2.10 -7.63
C ASN A 93 9.86 -2.28 -7.90
N TRP A 94 9.00 -2.13 -6.90
CA TRP A 94 7.56 -2.25 -7.04
C TRP A 94 6.95 -0.91 -7.48
N ALA A 95 6.18 -0.90 -8.57
CA ALA A 95 5.42 0.27 -9.05
C ALA A 95 6.23 1.59 -9.12
N ASN A 96 7.56 1.49 -9.26
CA ASN A 96 8.50 2.63 -9.29
C ASN A 96 8.68 3.37 -7.95
N TYR A 97 8.33 2.76 -6.82
CA TYR A 97 8.45 3.41 -5.50
C TYR A 97 9.87 3.91 -5.19
N GLY A 98 10.91 3.23 -5.69
CA GLY A 98 12.29 3.70 -5.54
C GLY A 98 12.51 5.12 -6.06
N THR A 99 11.99 5.44 -7.26
CA THR A 99 12.04 6.79 -7.84
C THR A 99 11.10 7.73 -7.10
N ILE A 100 9.87 7.31 -6.82
CA ILE A 100 8.84 8.10 -6.13
C ILE A 100 9.36 8.58 -4.78
N MET A 101 9.89 7.68 -3.94
CA MET A 101 10.46 8.02 -2.63
C MET A 101 11.70 8.93 -2.77
N SER A 102 12.58 8.63 -3.73
CA SER A 102 13.78 9.45 -3.98
C SER A 102 13.43 10.88 -4.36
N ASP A 103 12.45 11.05 -5.25
CA ASP A 103 12.06 12.37 -5.75
C ASP A 103 11.27 13.16 -4.71
N PHE A 104 10.42 12.50 -3.92
CA PHE A 104 9.76 13.10 -2.76
C PHE A 104 10.80 13.64 -1.74
N GLN A 105 11.79 12.81 -1.38
CA GLN A 105 12.85 13.20 -0.46
C GLN A 105 13.65 14.40 -0.97
N LYS A 106 14.01 14.42 -2.27
CA LYS A 106 14.71 15.55 -2.88
C LYS A 106 13.87 16.82 -2.91
N LYS A 107 12.59 16.68 -3.20
CA LYS A 107 11.67 17.80 -3.38
C LYS A 107 11.36 18.52 -2.07
N TYR A 108 11.17 17.76 -1.00
CA TYR A 108 10.67 18.28 0.29
C TYR A 108 11.68 18.20 1.44
N GLY A 109 12.84 17.57 1.25
CA GLY A 109 13.83 17.41 2.31
C GLY A 109 13.40 16.47 3.45
N ILE A 110 12.31 15.73 3.27
CA ILE A 110 11.74 14.81 4.26
C ILE A 110 12.41 13.44 4.11
N LYS A 111 12.91 12.88 5.21
CA LYS A 111 13.51 11.55 5.21
C LYS A 111 12.42 10.47 5.24
N ILE A 112 12.46 9.53 4.30
CA ILE A 112 11.59 8.36 4.32
C ILE A 112 12.31 7.19 4.99
N THR A 113 11.60 6.49 5.87
CA THR A 113 11.96 5.15 6.35
C THR A 113 10.93 4.16 5.85
N ASP A 114 11.36 3.18 5.05
CA ASP A 114 10.51 2.08 4.59
C ASP A 114 10.76 0.85 5.47
N ALA A 115 9.74 0.48 6.23
CA ALA A 115 9.80 -0.67 7.12
C ALA A 115 9.31 -1.92 6.40
N ASN A 116 10.05 -3.04 6.53
CA ASN A 116 9.65 -4.34 5.97
C ASN A 116 9.26 -4.26 4.48
N PRO A 117 10.16 -3.80 3.58
CA PRO A 117 9.83 -3.57 2.17
C PRO A 117 9.19 -4.78 1.47
N GLU A 118 9.58 -6.00 1.83
CA GLU A 118 9.06 -7.26 1.27
C GLU A 118 7.86 -7.81 2.07
N GLY A 119 7.16 -6.95 2.79
CA GLY A 119 6.00 -7.33 3.61
C GLY A 119 4.75 -7.65 2.79
N SER A 120 3.67 -7.93 3.50
CA SER A 120 2.35 -8.16 2.92
C SER A 120 1.33 -7.19 3.52
N SER A 121 0.20 -6.97 2.83
CA SER A 121 -0.89 -6.12 3.33
C SER A 121 -1.37 -6.53 4.73
N ALA A 122 -1.34 -7.82 5.06
CA ALA A 122 -1.67 -8.30 6.41
C ALA A 122 -0.64 -7.84 7.45
N GLN A 123 0.65 -7.80 7.09
CA GLN A 123 1.72 -7.33 7.97
C GLN A 123 1.68 -5.81 8.17
N GLU A 124 1.24 -5.07 7.17
CA GLU A 124 1.01 -3.61 7.28
C GLU A 124 -0.08 -3.31 8.31
N LEU A 125 -1.25 -3.94 8.22
CA LEU A 125 -2.31 -3.79 9.22
C LEU A 125 -1.83 -4.20 10.62
N GLN A 126 -1.05 -5.28 10.70
CA GLN A 126 -0.46 -5.72 11.95
C GLN A 126 0.50 -4.67 12.54
N ALA A 127 1.33 -4.03 11.70
CA ALA A 127 2.26 -2.98 12.12
C ALA A 127 1.50 -1.74 12.63
N VAL A 128 0.49 -1.26 11.90
CA VAL A 128 -0.38 -0.15 12.34
C VAL A 128 -0.98 -0.43 13.73
N LYS A 129 -1.46 -1.66 13.96
CA LYS A 129 -2.04 -2.06 15.24
C LYS A 129 -1.00 -2.14 16.36
N GLN A 130 0.13 -2.82 16.10
CA GLN A 130 1.11 -3.15 17.15
C GLN A 130 2.02 -1.97 17.53
N LEU A 131 2.32 -1.09 16.56
CA LEU A 131 3.22 0.05 16.77
C LEU A 131 2.47 1.33 17.12
N LYS A 132 1.15 1.26 17.33
CA LYS A 132 0.32 2.40 17.72
C LYS A 132 0.96 3.23 18.85
N GLY A 133 1.15 4.53 18.61
CA GLY A 133 1.74 5.46 19.58
C GLY A 133 3.27 5.41 19.67
N GLN A 134 3.94 4.63 18.84
CA GLN A 134 5.40 4.62 18.70
C GLN A 134 5.82 5.52 17.55
N SER A 135 7.01 6.14 17.64
CA SER A 135 7.56 6.97 16.56
C SER A 135 7.96 6.18 15.30
N SER A 136 8.00 4.87 15.37
CA SER A 136 8.25 3.95 14.26
C SER A 136 6.97 3.36 13.68
N ALA A 137 5.79 3.79 14.14
CA ALA A 137 4.53 3.36 13.55
C ALA A 137 4.43 3.84 12.10
N PRO A 138 3.81 3.09 11.18
CA PRO A 138 3.55 3.56 9.83
C PRO A 138 2.70 4.84 9.84
N ASP A 139 3.11 5.84 9.05
CA ASP A 139 2.31 7.02 8.76
C ASP A 139 1.28 6.73 7.69
N VAL A 140 1.68 5.95 6.67
CA VAL A 140 0.87 5.56 5.53
C VAL A 140 1.07 4.08 5.22
N VAL A 141 0.10 3.49 4.54
CA VAL A 141 0.13 2.11 4.04
C VAL A 141 -0.34 2.06 2.58
N ASP A 142 0.11 1.03 1.84
CA ASP A 142 -0.30 0.72 0.47
C ASP A 142 -0.80 -0.72 0.39
N VAL A 143 -2.08 -0.92 0.57
CA VAL A 143 -2.68 -2.23 0.79
C VAL A 143 -3.66 -2.67 -0.29
N GLY A 144 -3.83 -3.97 -0.46
CA GLY A 144 -4.92 -4.52 -1.27
C GLY A 144 -6.30 -4.12 -0.72
N GLY A 145 -7.30 -3.98 -1.62
CA GLY A 145 -8.60 -3.40 -1.29
C GLY A 145 -9.35 -4.07 -0.13
N SER A 146 -9.25 -5.40 0.04
CA SER A 146 -9.86 -6.09 1.18
C SER A 146 -9.22 -5.68 2.52
N PHE A 147 -7.91 -5.42 2.53
CA PHE A 147 -7.17 -4.96 3.70
C PHE A 147 -7.47 -3.49 4.02
N ALA A 148 -7.62 -2.64 2.99
CA ALA A 148 -8.07 -1.26 3.18
C ALA A 148 -9.43 -1.20 3.88
N ALA A 149 -10.37 -2.05 3.45
CA ALA A 149 -11.68 -2.17 4.08
C ALA A 149 -11.62 -2.72 5.52
N THR A 150 -10.77 -3.69 5.78
CA THR A 150 -10.54 -4.22 7.14
C THR A 150 -9.99 -3.13 8.06
N GLY A 151 -8.99 -2.38 7.62
CA GLY A 151 -8.44 -1.28 8.40
C GLY A 151 -9.45 -0.17 8.68
N GLN A 152 -10.38 0.11 7.75
CA GLN A 152 -11.50 1.01 8.00
C GLN A 152 -12.44 0.48 9.09
N GLN A 153 -12.83 -0.78 9.02
CA GLN A 153 -13.68 -1.42 10.04
C GLN A 153 -13.04 -1.40 11.44
N ASP A 154 -11.73 -1.56 11.48
CA ASP A 154 -10.95 -1.54 12.73
C ASP A 154 -10.61 -0.12 13.22
N GLY A 155 -10.96 0.93 12.45
CA GLY A 155 -10.70 2.33 12.79
C GLY A 155 -9.22 2.72 12.72
N TYR A 156 -8.47 2.14 11.77
CA TYR A 156 -7.04 2.39 11.62
C TYR A 156 -6.71 3.61 10.76
N TRP A 157 -7.67 4.14 10.01
CA TRP A 157 -7.41 5.19 9.02
C TRP A 157 -7.85 6.57 9.48
N ALA A 158 -7.07 7.58 9.10
CA ALA A 158 -7.43 8.99 9.20
C ALA A 158 -8.00 9.47 7.86
N PRO A 159 -9.23 10.01 7.83
CA PRO A 159 -9.82 10.45 6.57
C PRO A 159 -9.04 11.63 5.97
N TYR A 160 -8.75 11.55 4.67
CA TYR A 160 -8.14 12.65 3.93
C TYR A 160 -8.54 12.60 2.45
N GLU A 161 -9.02 13.73 1.93
CA GLU A 161 -9.34 13.91 0.52
C GLU A 161 -8.24 14.76 -0.13
N VAL A 162 -7.49 14.16 -1.06
CA VAL A 162 -6.46 14.86 -1.86
C VAL A 162 -7.10 15.90 -2.78
N GLN A 163 -6.31 16.84 -3.30
CA GLN A 163 -6.83 17.91 -4.17
C GLN A 163 -7.47 17.38 -5.47
N THR A 164 -7.00 16.25 -5.96
CA THR A 164 -7.53 15.54 -7.14
C THR A 164 -8.63 14.53 -6.82
N TRP A 165 -9.21 14.59 -5.62
CA TRP A 165 -10.22 13.64 -5.14
C TRP A 165 -11.31 13.28 -6.15
N ASN A 166 -11.75 14.27 -6.94
CA ASN A 166 -12.81 14.07 -7.93
C ASN A 166 -12.36 13.30 -9.18
N ASP A 167 -11.06 13.16 -9.41
CA ASP A 167 -10.49 12.38 -10.51
C ASP A 167 -10.39 10.89 -10.18
N ILE A 168 -10.49 10.53 -8.89
CA ILE A 168 -10.54 9.15 -8.43
C ILE A 168 -11.97 8.62 -8.57
N PRO A 169 -12.20 7.52 -9.31
CA PRO A 169 -13.53 6.93 -9.47
C PRO A 169 -14.20 6.56 -8.15
N ALA A 170 -15.50 6.79 -8.02
CA ALA A 170 -16.23 6.51 -6.78
C ALA A 170 -16.15 5.03 -6.33
N ALA A 171 -16.01 4.10 -7.28
CA ALA A 171 -15.85 2.67 -6.98
C ALA A 171 -14.45 2.32 -6.42
N ALA A 172 -13.50 3.24 -6.51
CA ALA A 172 -12.10 3.05 -6.14
C ALA A 172 -11.70 3.84 -4.89
N LYS A 173 -12.66 4.30 -4.08
CA LYS A 173 -12.39 5.06 -2.85
C LYS A 173 -13.48 4.88 -1.81
N ALA A 174 -13.12 5.00 -0.54
CA ALA A 174 -14.07 5.16 0.54
C ALA A 174 -14.65 6.58 0.52
N SER A 175 -15.98 6.71 0.57
CA SER A 175 -16.66 8.02 0.44
C SER A 175 -16.32 9.01 1.54
N ASN A 176 -15.77 8.55 2.65
CA ASN A 176 -15.36 9.38 3.78
C ASN A 176 -13.85 9.73 3.78
N GLY A 177 -13.10 9.34 2.75
CA GLY A 177 -11.68 9.65 2.64
C GLY A 177 -10.73 8.73 3.42
N ASP A 178 -11.20 7.62 3.99
CA ASP A 178 -10.36 6.72 4.79
C ASP A 178 -9.29 6.01 3.97
N TYR A 179 -9.58 5.66 2.73
CA TYR A 179 -8.65 5.03 1.79
C TYR A 179 -9.12 5.25 0.34
N TYR A 180 -8.18 5.23 -0.58
CA TYR A 180 -8.45 5.42 -2.01
C TYR A 180 -7.35 4.81 -2.87
N ALA A 181 -7.75 4.30 -4.06
CA ALA A 181 -6.83 3.64 -4.96
C ALA A 181 -5.81 4.62 -5.54
N ASP A 182 -4.60 4.15 -5.78
CA ASP A 182 -3.49 4.93 -6.33
C ASP A 182 -3.00 4.41 -7.68
N TYR A 183 -2.62 3.14 -7.78
CA TYR A 183 -2.21 2.47 -9.01
C TYR A 183 -2.70 1.04 -9.05
N GLY A 184 -2.68 0.46 -10.24
CA GLY A 184 -3.08 -0.93 -10.44
C GLY A 184 -2.57 -1.52 -11.75
N GLY A 185 -3.10 -2.69 -12.04
CA GLY A 185 -2.79 -3.43 -13.27
C GLY A 185 -3.77 -4.55 -13.51
N TYR A 186 -3.38 -5.46 -14.39
CA TYR A 186 -4.14 -6.65 -14.70
C TYR A 186 -3.42 -7.90 -14.25
N VAL A 187 -4.18 -8.89 -13.77
CA VAL A 187 -3.62 -10.22 -13.55
C VAL A 187 -3.18 -10.80 -14.90
N ALA A 188 -1.93 -11.24 -14.95
CA ALA A 188 -1.31 -11.79 -16.14
C ALA A 188 -0.59 -13.10 -15.85
N ILE A 189 -0.35 -13.87 -16.91
CA ILE A 189 0.46 -15.07 -16.90
C ILE A 189 1.83 -14.69 -17.44
N GLY A 190 2.86 -14.69 -16.59
CA GLY A 190 4.25 -14.59 -17.00
C GLY A 190 4.87 -15.97 -17.18
N TYR A 191 5.60 -16.21 -18.27
CA TYR A 191 6.29 -17.49 -18.45
C TYR A 191 7.62 -17.35 -19.20
N ASP A 192 8.57 -18.21 -18.85
CA ASP A 192 9.86 -18.35 -19.53
C ASP A 192 9.72 -19.29 -20.73
N PRO A 193 9.76 -18.82 -21.99
CA PRO A 193 9.61 -19.66 -23.18
C PRO A 193 10.77 -20.64 -23.39
N ALA A 194 11.91 -20.43 -22.74
CA ALA A 194 13.01 -21.39 -22.79
C ALA A 194 12.67 -22.70 -22.05
N LYS A 195 11.85 -22.59 -21.00
CA LYS A 195 11.45 -23.71 -20.12
C LYS A 195 10.04 -24.20 -20.39
N VAL A 196 9.12 -23.32 -20.81
CA VAL A 196 7.71 -23.62 -21.08
C VAL A 196 7.49 -23.76 -22.58
N LYS A 197 7.31 -24.98 -23.07
CA LYS A 197 7.25 -25.29 -24.51
C LYS A 197 5.89 -25.00 -25.15
N VAL A 198 4.82 -25.06 -24.39
CA VAL A 198 3.45 -24.71 -24.82
C VAL A 198 3.06 -23.42 -24.14
N ALA A 199 2.78 -22.36 -24.90
CA ALA A 199 2.45 -21.06 -24.35
C ALA A 199 1.11 -21.09 -23.58
N PRO A 200 1.09 -20.77 -22.27
CA PRO A 200 -0.17 -20.60 -21.53
C PRO A 200 -0.76 -19.21 -21.86
N THR A 201 -1.97 -19.16 -22.39
CA THR A 201 -2.62 -17.90 -22.77
C THR A 201 -3.95 -17.65 -22.05
N THR A 202 -4.47 -18.65 -21.34
CA THR A 202 -5.74 -18.61 -20.62
C THR A 202 -5.66 -19.45 -19.35
N PHE A 203 -6.54 -19.21 -18.38
CA PHE A 203 -6.68 -20.08 -17.21
C PHE A 203 -7.07 -21.52 -17.63
N ALA A 204 -7.93 -21.66 -18.65
CA ALA A 204 -8.27 -22.98 -19.19
C ALA A 204 -7.02 -23.71 -19.70
N SER A 205 -6.10 -23.03 -20.38
CA SER A 205 -4.86 -23.65 -20.87
C SER A 205 -3.92 -24.06 -19.76
N LEU A 206 -3.87 -23.32 -18.66
CA LEU A 206 -3.06 -23.66 -17.47
C LEU A 206 -3.52 -24.98 -16.83
N LEU A 207 -4.83 -25.25 -16.83
CA LEU A 207 -5.39 -26.47 -16.25
C LEU A 207 -5.13 -27.71 -17.13
N THR A 208 -5.23 -27.57 -18.45
CA THR A 208 -5.20 -28.67 -19.40
C THR A 208 -3.83 -28.91 -20.04
N GLY A 209 -2.92 -27.94 -19.94
CA GLY A 209 -1.60 -28.00 -20.57
C GLY A 209 -0.57 -28.82 -19.77
N PRO A 210 0.60 -29.08 -20.38
CA PRO A 210 1.64 -29.94 -19.81
C PRO A 210 2.54 -29.17 -18.84
N TYR A 211 1.98 -28.57 -17.78
CA TYR A 211 2.69 -27.65 -16.88
C TYR A 211 2.99 -28.26 -15.49
N LYS A 212 3.20 -29.57 -15.44
CA LYS A 212 3.43 -30.28 -14.16
C LYS A 212 4.54 -29.63 -13.34
N ASN A 213 4.21 -29.21 -12.10
CA ASN A 213 5.08 -28.50 -11.16
C ASN A 213 5.65 -27.18 -11.71
N GLN A 214 4.91 -26.44 -12.55
CA GLN A 214 5.43 -25.25 -13.22
C GLN A 214 4.72 -23.95 -12.85
N ILE A 215 3.59 -23.98 -12.16
CA ILE A 215 2.75 -22.81 -11.94
C ILE A 215 2.77 -22.42 -10.47
N MET A 216 3.07 -21.16 -10.19
CA MET A 216 2.91 -20.52 -8.87
C MET A 216 2.11 -19.23 -8.97
N ILE A 217 1.62 -18.77 -7.84
CA ILE A 217 1.13 -17.42 -7.59
C ILE A 217 2.00 -16.76 -6.52
N ASP A 218 1.81 -15.47 -6.27
CA ASP A 218 2.57 -14.68 -5.29
C ASP A 218 2.06 -14.93 -3.86
N GLY A 219 2.24 -16.15 -3.36
CA GLY A 219 1.97 -16.54 -1.98
C GLY A 219 0.52 -16.91 -1.67
N ASP A 220 0.12 -16.66 -0.42
CA ASP A 220 -1.20 -16.98 0.10
C ASP A 220 -2.20 -15.85 -0.17
N PRO A 221 -3.33 -16.11 -0.87
CA PRO A 221 -4.33 -15.10 -1.17
C PRO A 221 -5.08 -14.54 0.06
N THR A 222 -4.91 -15.12 1.23
CA THR A 222 -5.41 -14.55 2.48
C THR A 222 -4.44 -13.54 3.10
N GLN A 223 -3.22 -13.43 2.54
CA GLN A 223 -2.14 -12.58 3.06
C GLN A 223 -1.69 -11.51 2.08
N THR A 224 -1.74 -11.78 0.77
CA THR A 224 -1.27 -10.87 -0.28
C THR A 224 -2.37 -10.47 -1.25
N GLY A 225 -2.40 -9.19 -1.64
CA GLY A 225 -3.37 -8.65 -2.60
C GLY A 225 -3.20 -9.24 -4.01
N SER A 226 -1.97 -9.51 -4.43
CA SER A 226 -1.69 -10.08 -5.75
C SER A 226 -2.15 -11.54 -5.89
N ALA A 227 -1.94 -12.38 -4.88
CA ALA A 227 -2.47 -13.74 -4.89
C ALA A 227 -4.01 -13.76 -4.80
N PHE A 228 -4.60 -12.85 -4.01
CA PHE A 228 -6.05 -12.63 -3.96
C PHE A 228 -6.60 -12.32 -5.37
N ALA A 229 -5.97 -11.41 -6.10
CA ALA A 229 -6.34 -11.05 -7.45
C ALA A 229 -6.22 -12.23 -8.44
N ALA A 230 -5.19 -13.07 -8.31
CA ALA A 230 -5.04 -14.27 -9.15
C ALA A 230 -6.21 -15.24 -8.96
N VAL A 231 -6.74 -15.40 -7.73
CA VAL A 231 -7.92 -16.22 -7.47
C VAL A 231 -9.19 -15.59 -8.04
N TYR A 232 -9.32 -14.26 -7.99
CA TYR A 232 -10.43 -13.56 -8.65
C TYR A 232 -10.41 -13.72 -10.16
N ALA A 233 -9.25 -13.55 -10.80
CA ALA A 233 -9.11 -13.76 -12.24
C ALA A 233 -9.50 -15.21 -12.64
N ALA A 234 -9.03 -16.19 -11.85
CA ALA A 234 -9.43 -17.59 -12.03
C ALA A 234 -10.94 -17.80 -11.83
N ALA A 235 -11.58 -17.07 -10.89
CA ALA A 235 -13.02 -17.14 -10.70
C ALA A 235 -13.77 -16.64 -11.94
N LEU A 236 -13.39 -15.47 -12.47
CA LEU A 236 -13.98 -14.89 -13.68
C LEU A 236 -13.84 -15.87 -14.88
N ALA A 237 -12.69 -16.50 -15.03
CA ALA A 237 -12.44 -17.52 -16.06
C ALA A 237 -13.33 -18.77 -15.91
N ASN A 238 -13.85 -19.04 -14.70
CA ASN A 238 -14.58 -20.25 -14.36
C ASN A 238 -16.04 -19.98 -13.93
N LYS A 239 -16.72 -19.04 -14.61
CA LYS A 239 -18.13 -18.68 -14.37
C LYS A 239 -18.41 -18.08 -12.98
N GLY A 240 -17.39 -17.57 -12.31
CA GLY A 240 -17.52 -16.73 -11.14
C GLY A 240 -17.89 -15.29 -11.51
N SER A 241 -17.89 -14.43 -10.52
CA SER A 241 -18.15 -12.99 -10.66
C SER A 241 -17.50 -12.23 -9.52
N PHE A 242 -17.52 -10.90 -9.54
CA PHE A 242 -17.07 -10.10 -8.40
C PHE A 242 -17.84 -10.38 -7.10
N GLY A 243 -19.06 -10.89 -7.16
CA GLY A 243 -19.82 -11.38 -6.01
C GLY A 243 -19.59 -12.85 -5.65
N ASN A 244 -18.78 -13.61 -6.43
CA ASN A 244 -18.59 -15.03 -6.21
C ASN A 244 -17.18 -15.49 -6.64
N ILE A 245 -16.24 -15.50 -5.69
CA ILE A 245 -14.84 -15.94 -5.89
C ILE A 245 -14.66 -17.48 -5.78
N ALA A 246 -15.64 -18.22 -5.21
CA ALA A 246 -15.51 -19.66 -4.94
C ALA A 246 -15.12 -20.51 -6.15
N PRO A 247 -15.56 -20.23 -7.40
CA PRO A 247 -15.07 -20.93 -8.59
C PRO A 247 -13.56 -20.81 -8.80
N GLY A 248 -12.93 -19.70 -8.37
CA GLY A 248 -11.48 -19.52 -8.42
C GLY A 248 -10.76 -20.45 -7.45
N VAL A 249 -11.27 -20.58 -6.23
CA VAL A 249 -10.73 -21.57 -5.26
C VAL A 249 -10.85 -22.99 -5.82
N SER A 250 -12.01 -23.32 -6.39
CA SER A 250 -12.24 -24.62 -7.02
C SER A 250 -11.29 -24.88 -8.19
N TYR A 251 -10.99 -23.84 -8.98
CA TYR A 251 -10.00 -23.91 -10.06
C TYR A 251 -8.59 -24.24 -9.52
N PHE A 252 -8.12 -23.57 -8.49
CA PHE A 252 -6.81 -23.85 -7.90
C PHE A 252 -6.73 -25.24 -7.25
N LYS A 253 -7.83 -25.75 -6.67
CA LYS A 253 -7.90 -27.15 -6.23
C LYS A 253 -7.69 -28.12 -7.39
N GLN A 254 -8.34 -27.89 -8.54
CA GLN A 254 -8.18 -28.70 -9.74
C GLN A 254 -6.76 -28.56 -10.30
N LEU A 255 -6.21 -27.35 -10.34
CA LEU A 255 -4.86 -27.09 -10.82
C LEU A 255 -3.80 -27.80 -9.96
N LYS A 256 -4.00 -27.86 -8.62
CA LYS A 256 -3.18 -28.66 -7.71
C LYS A 256 -3.35 -30.17 -7.95
N ALA A 257 -4.59 -30.63 -8.10
CA ALA A 257 -4.89 -32.03 -8.34
C ALA A 257 -4.31 -32.55 -9.67
N SER A 258 -4.24 -31.68 -10.70
CA SER A 258 -3.56 -32.00 -11.98
C SER A 258 -2.03 -32.09 -11.82
N GLY A 259 -1.47 -31.59 -10.72
CA GLY A 259 -0.05 -31.48 -10.47
C GLY A 259 0.62 -30.29 -11.16
N ASN A 260 -0.13 -29.37 -11.75
CA ASN A 260 0.42 -28.19 -12.43
C ASN A 260 0.77 -27.07 -11.45
N PHE A 261 0.01 -26.91 -10.37
CA PHE A 261 0.20 -25.87 -9.35
C PHE A 261 1.14 -26.32 -8.24
N VAL A 262 2.07 -25.44 -7.89
CA VAL A 262 2.99 -25.59 -6.77
C VAL A 262 2.61 -24.53 -5.72
N PRO A 263 2.06 -24.91 -4.57
CA PRO A 263 1.82 -23.96 -3.47
C PRO A 263 3.12 -23.33 -2.99
N GLY A 264 3.06 -22.06 -2.59
CA GLY A 264 4.19 -21.31 -2.08
C GLY A 264 4.31 -19.93 -2.69
N LEU A 265 5.37 -19.22 -2.37
CA LEU A 265 5.66 -17.86 -2.84
C LEU A 265 6.37 -17.92 -4.19
N GLY A 266 5.65 -17.55 -5.26
CA GLY A 266 6.23 -17.32 -6.58
C GLY A 266 6.96 -15.98 -6.64
N THR A 267 8.20 -15.99 -7.12
CA THR A 267 9.08 -14.81 -7.17
C THR A 267 9.81 -14.74 -8.50
N PRO A 268 10.43 -13.60 -8.87
CA PRO A 268 11.34 -13.54 -10.03
C PRO A 268 12.40 -14.64 -10.03
N ALA A 269 12.94 -14.98 -8.84
CA ALA A 269 13.94 -16.04 -8.69
C ALA A 269 13.39 -17.44 -8.98
N THR A 270 12.14 -17.76 -8.64
CA THR A 270 11.51 -19.05 -8.95
C THR A 270 11.30 -19.23 -10.46
N VAL A 271 10.98 -18.14 -11.18
CA VAL A 271 10.87 -18.16 -12.65
C VAL A 271 12.26 -18.31 -13.29
N GLN A 272 13.24 -17.52 -12.84
CA GLN A 272 14.61 -17.54 -13.36
C GLN A 272 15.29 -18.89 -13.16
N SER A 273 15.16 -19.49 -11.99
CA SER A 273 15.73 -20.82 -11.72
C SER A 273 15.02 -21.96 -12.46
N GLY A 274 13.76 -21.76 -12.82
CA GLY A 274 12.89 -22.78 -13.41
C GLY A 274 12.21 -23.67 -12.36
N GLN A 275 12.27 -23.33 -11.11
CA GLN A 275 11.47 -23.96 -10.06
C GLN A 275 9.98 -23.85 -10.38
N SER A 276 9.55 -22.70 -10.86
CA SER A 276 8.22 -22.43 -11.36
C SER A 276 8.31 -21.44 -12.53
N PRO A 277 8.51 -21.92 -13.76
CA PRO A 277 8.72 -21.05 -14.92
C PRO A 277 7.46 -20.33 -15.38
N ILE A 278 6.31 -20.53 -14.73
CA ILE A 278 5.05 -19.83 -14.94
C ILE A 278 4.63 -19.17 -13.62
N LEU A 279 4.44 -17.86 -13.65
CA LEU A 279 3.97 -17.06 -12.52
C LEU A 279 2.71 -16.30 -12.92
N ILE A 280 1.64 -16.46 -12.15
CA ILE A 280 0.43 -15.65 -12.28
C ILE A 280 0.58 -14.49 -11.31
N TRP A 281 0.73 -13.29 -11.85
CA TRP A 281 1.00 -12.08 -11.08
C TRP A 281 0.47 -10.84 -11.79
N TRP A 282 0.73 -9.66 -11.24
CA TRP A 282 0.41 -8.40 -11.90
C TRP A 282 1.26 -8.19 -13.17
N ASP A 283 0.66 -7.70 -14.25
CA ASP A 283 1.32 -7.46 -15.53
C ASP A 283 2.51 -6.50 -15.40
N TYR A 284 2.39 -5.48 -14.57
CA TYR A 284 3.47 -4.51 -14.33
C TYR A 284 4.64 -5.13 -13.57
N LEU A 285 4.41 -5.98 -12.56
CA LEU A 285 5.47 -6.66 -11.82
C LEU A 285 6.18 -7.73 -12.67
N LEU A 286 5.45 -8.44 -13.50
CA LEU A 286 6.07 -9.34 -14.48
C LEU A 286 7.00 -8.57 -15.42
N ASN A 287 6.66 -7.33 -15.80
CA ASN A 287 7.49 -6.50 -16.66
C ASN A 287 8.64 -5.81 -15.91
N SER A 288 8.41 -5.31 -14.68
CA SER A 288 9.41 -4.56 -13.93
C SER A 288 10.40 -5.43 -13.16
N GLU A 289 9.97 -6.60 -12.67
CA GLU A 289 10.79 -7.44 -11.80
C GLU A 289 11.25 -8.76 -12.42
N VAL A 290 10.35 -9.43 -13.16
CA VAL A 290 10.69 -10.75 -13.72
C VAL A 290 11.44 -10.62 -15.04
N LYS A 291 10.98 -9.74 -15.92
CA LYS A 291 11.59 -9.55 -17.24
C LYS A 291 13.08 -9.11 -17.21
N PRO A 292 13.57 -8.30 -16.26
CA PRO A 292 14.98 -7.98 -16.16
C PRO A 292 15.87 -9.21 -15.90
N VAL A 293 15.37 -10.22 -15.19
CA VAL A 293 16.11 -11.46 -14.86
C VAL A 293 15.77 -12.62 -15.79
N VAL A 294 14.66 -12.53 -16.55
CA VAL A 294 14.23 -13.49 -17.58
C VAL A 294 13.94 -12.73 -18.87
N LYS A 295 14.99 -12.41 -19.65
CA LYS A 295 14.93 -11.48 -20.81
C LYS A 295 13.83 -11.76 -21.83
N ASP A 296 13.54 -13.04 -22.09
CA ASP A 296 12.56 -13.46 -23.08
C ASP A 296 11.17 -13.71 -22.49
N LEU A 297 10.96 -13.31 -21.21
CA LEU A 297 9.67 -13.46 -20.51
C LEU A 297 8.51 -13.02 -21.39
N LYS A 298 7.51 -13.87 -21.51
CA LYS A 298 6.24 -13.53 -22.13
C LYS A 298 5.23 -13.19 -21.03
N VAL A 299 4.51 -12.11 -21.22
CA VAL A 299 3.46 -11.63 -20.32
C VAL A 299 2.17 -11.59 -21.09
N VAL A 300 1.16 -12.31 -20.61
CA VAL A 300 -0.14 -12.45 -21.27
C VAL A 300 -1.25 -12.15 -20.28
N ILE A 301 -2.10 -11.18 -20.56
CA ILE A 301 -3.36 -10.98 -19.86
C ILE A 301 -4.35 -12.01 -20.39
N PRO A 302 -4.84 -12.98 -19.56
CA PRO A 302 -5.67 -14.07 -20.04
C PRO A 302 -7.06 -13.57 -20.45
N SER A 303 -7.49 -13.94 -21.67
CA SER A 303 -8.75 -13.44 -22.23
C SER A 303 -10.01 -14.03 -21.59
N ASP A 304 -9.89 -15.15 -20.88
CA ASP A 304 -10.98 -15.83 -20.19
C ASP A 304 -11.16 -15.35 -18.73
N GLY A 305 -10.19 -14.63 -18.17
CA GLY A 305 -10.21 -14.15 -16.79
C GLY A 305 -9.57 -12.76 -16.65
N VAL A 306 -10.09 -11.78 -17.41
CA VAL A 306 -9.59 -10.40 -17.35
C VAL A 306 -9.99 -9.78 -16.00
N TYR A 307 -9.02 -9.59 -15.12
CA TYR A 307 -9.19 -8.98 -13.82
C TYR A 307 -8.22 -7.80 -13.67
N ALA A 308 -8.77 -6.64 -13.37
CA ALA A 308 -8.00 -5.47 -12.96
C ALA A 308 -8.13 -5.29 -11.45
N GLY A 309 -7.06 -4.86 -10.81
CA GLY A 309 -7.05 -4.51 -9.40
C GLY A 309 -6.14 -3.33 -9.14
N TYR A 310 -6.45 -2.64 -8.05
CA TYR A 310 -5.70 -1.49 -7.57
C TYR A 310 -5.26 -1.74 -6.13
N TYR A 311 -4.14 -1.12 -5.77
CA TYR A 311 -3.73 -0.92 -4.39
C TYR A 311 -4.34 0.38 -3.86
N TYR A 312 -4.33 0.53 -2.54
CA TYR A 312 -5.04 1.61 -1.86
C TYR A 312 -4.15 2.23 -0.82
N GLN A 313 -3.97 3.53 -0.93
CA GLN A 313 -3.34 4.35 0.09
C GLN A 313 -4.29 4.60 1.25
N ALA A 314 -3.76 4.63 2.46
CA ALA A 314 -4.45 5.08 3.65
C ALA A 314 -3.47 5.71 4.64
N ILE A 315 -3.88 6.81 5.27
CA ILE A 315 -3.13 7.44 6.34
C ILE A 315 -3.48 6.73 7.66
N SER A 316 -2.48 6.36 8.45
CA SER A 316 -2.72 5.82 9.79
C SER A 316 -3.41 6.86 10.69
N ALA A 317 -4.47 6.47 11.40
CA ALA A 317 -5.14 7.32 12.39
C ALA A 317 -4.22 7.76 13.55
N THR A 318 -3.08 7.11 13.69
CA THR A 318 -2.08 7.41 14.71
C THR A 318 -0.71 7.66 14.09
N ALA A 319 -0.68 8.19 12.88
CA ALA A 319 0.53 8.59 12.18
C ALA A 319 1.40 9.48 13.07
N PRO A 320 2.67 9.12 13.31
CA PRO A 320 3.61 9.98 14.04
C PRO A 320 3.85 11.32 13.35
N ASP A 321 3.89 11.32 12.01
CA ASP A 321 4.20 12.48 11.16
C ASP A 321 2.99 12.83 10.25
N PRO A 322 1.89 13.35 10.83
CA PRO A 322 0.60 13.46 10.12
C PRO A 322 0.58 14.51 9.00
N ALA A 323 1.46 15.51 9.01
CA ALA A 323 1.58 16.45 7.90
C ALA A 323 2.38 15.82 6.76
N ALA A 324 3.48 15.12 7.06
CA ALA A 324 4.26 14.39 6.06
C ALA A 324 3.43 13.28 5.37
N ALA A 325 2.59 12.56 6.13
CA ALA A 325 1.64 11.60 5.58
C ALA A 325 0.70 12.23 4.54
N ARG A 326 0.11 13.39 4.86
CA ARG A 326 -0.80 14.11 3.93
C ARG A 326 -0.06 14.68 2.72
N LEU A 327 1.17 15.15 2.91
CA LEU A 327 2.00 15.63 1.81
C LEU A 327 2.40 14.48 0.87
N TRP A 328 2.63 13.29 1.41
CA TRP A 328 2.87 12.08 0.62
C TRP A 328 1.66 11.76 -0.26
N GLU A 329 0.45 11.78 0.29
CA GLU A 329 -0.76 11.57 -0.47
C GLU A 329 -0.92 12.62 -1.59
N GLU A 330 -0.78 13.91 -1.28
CA GLU A 330 -0.84 14.98 -2.30
C GLU A 330 0.22 14.80 -3.40
N TYR A 331 1.39 14.27 -3.06
CA TYR A 331 2.44 14.00 -4.03
C TYR A 331 2.10 12.81 -4.94
N LEU A 332 1.64 11.70 -4.37
CA LEU A 332 1.26 10.51 -5.14
C LEU A 332 0.14 10.80 -6.15
N TYR A 333 -0.84 11.61 -5.75
CA TYR A 333 -2.00 11.98 -6.60
C TYR A 333 -1.77 13.27 -7.41
N SER A 334 -0.56 13.84 -7.38
CA SER A 334 -0.20 14.89 -8.34
C SER A 334 0.01 14.32 -9.75
N THR A 335 -0.05 15.19 -10.77
CA THR A 335 0.32 14.82 -12.15
C THR A 335 1.72 14.17 -12.22
N GLU A 336 2.67 14.64 -11.40
CA GLU A 336 4.01 14.08 -11.30
C GLU A 336 3.98 12.65 -10.74
N GLY A 337 3.37 12.44 -9.56
CA GLY A 337 3.28 11.14 -8.91
C GLY A 337 2.56 10.10 -9.76
N GLN A 338 1.43 10.46 -10.35
CA GLN A 338 0.67 9.58 -11.23
C GLN A 338 1.45 9.17 -12.50
N ASN A 339 2.24 10.07 -13.09
CA ASN A 339 3.13 9.71 -14.20
C ASN A 339 4.34 8.87 -13.73
N LEU A 340 4.81 9.02 -12.51
CA LEU A 340 5.85 8.15 -11.93
C LEU A 340 5.34 6.71 -11.75
N PHE A 341 4.11 6.51 -11.31
CA PHE A 341 3.47 5.19 -11.31
C PHE A 341 3.36 4.62 -12.74
N LEU A 342 2.94 5.44 -13.70
CA LEU A 342 2.85 5.01 -15.10
C LEU A 342 4.23 4.60 -15.66
N ALA A 343 5.31 5.29 -15.31
CA ALA A 343 6.68 4.93 -15.66
C ALA A 343 7.11 3.57 -15.07
N GLY A 344 6.49 3.15 -13.95
CA GLY A 344 6.60 1.81 -13.37
C GLY A 344 5.78 0.73 -14.09
N SER A 345 5.25 1.03 -15.27
CA SER A 345 4.38 0.14 -16.07
C SER A 345 3.02 -0.14 -15.44
N THR A 346 2.65 0.56 -14.37
CA THR A 346 1.33 0.45 -13.75
C THR A 346 0.29 1.33 -14.46
N ARG A 347 -0.95 1.20 -14.07
CA ARG A 347 -2.04 2.10 -14.49
C ARG A 347 -2.43 2.95 -13.28
N PRO A 348 -1.97 4.21 -13.20
CA PRO A 348 -2.39 5.10 -12.13
C PRO A 348 -3.89 5.31 -12.16
N ILE A 349 -4.50 5.53 -11.00
CA ILE A 349 -5.96 5.63 -10.87
C ILE A 349 -6.53 6.83 -11.64
N GLU A 350 -5.76 7.89 -11.77
CA GLU A 350 -6.14 9.10 -12.50
C GLU A 350 -5.73 9.06 -13.99
N LEU A 351 -5.37 7.90 -14.56
CA LEU A 351 -4.91 7.76 -15.93
C LEU A 351 -5.87 8.40 -16.95
N THR A 352 -7.17 8.25 -16.75
CA THR A 352 -8.20 8.84 -17.63
C THR A 352 -8.15 10.37 -17.59
N SER A 353 -7.99 10.95 -16.41
CA SER A 353 -7.86 12.41 -16.23
C SER A 353 -6.56 12.94 -16.85
N LEU A 354 -5.43 12.23 -16.63
CA LEU A 354 -4.14 12.59 -17.25
C LEU A 354 -4.22 12.59 -18.79
N VAL A 355 -4.85 11.57 -19.39
CA VAL A 355 -5.04 11.48 -20.83
C VAL A 355 -5.93 12.62 -21.32
N SER A 356 -7.05 12.87 -20.65
CA SER A 356 -8.01 13.92 -21.03
C SER A 356 -7.42 15.33 -20.91
N ALA A 357 -6.58 15.56 -19.89
CA ALA A 357 -5.86 16.81 -19.68
C ALA A 357 -4.64 16.97 -20.61
N GLY A 358 -4.21 15.90 -21.29
CA GLY A 358 -3.01 15.90 -22.12
C GLY A 358 -1.69 15.92 -21.35
N THR A 359 -1.71 15.60 -20.05
CA THR A 359 -0.56 15.62 -19.14
C THR A 359 0.05 14.23 -18.88
N VAL A 360 -0.48 13.19 -19.55
CA VAL A 360 0.05 11.82 -19.46
C VAL A 360 1.43 11.72 -20.14
N ASP A 361 2.36 10.99 -19.52
CA ASP A 361 3.59 10.57 -20.21
C ASP A 361 3.24 9.59 -21.34
N LYS A 362 3.23 10.11 -22.58
CA LYS A 362 2.87 9.34 -23.76
C LYS A 362 3.82 8.19 -24.05
N THR A 363 5.08 8.29 -23.66
CA THR A 363 6.07 7.23 -23.86
C THR A 363 5.73 6.03 -22.98
N ALA A 364 5.52 6.27 -21.69
CA ALA A 364 5.13 5.22 -20.75
C ALA A 364 3.73 4.66 -21.06
N TYR A 365 2.77 5.54 -21.40
CA TYR A 365 1.41 5.14 -21.77
C TYR A 365 1.36 4.17 -22.95
N ASN A 366 2.14 4.43 -23.99
CA ASN A 366 2.20 3.59 -25.20
C ASN A 366 2.91 2.24 -24.98
N GLN A 367 3.57 2.05 -23.84
CA GLN A 367 4.24 0.79 -23.49
C GLN A 367 3.34 -0.14 -22.67
N LEU A 368 2.18 0.32 -22.21
CA LEU A 368 1.26 -0.52 -21.45
C LEU A 368 0.79 -1.72 -22.29
N PRO A 369 0.73 -2.93 -21.72
CA PRO A 369 0.21 -4.11 -22.39
C PRO A 369 -1.24 -3.90 -22.89
N ALA A 370 -1.54 -4.43 -24.07
CA ALA A 370 -2.91 -4.45 -24.57
C ALA A 370 -3.81 -5.35 -23.69
N VAL A 371 -4.97 -4.82 -23.32
CA VAL A 371 -5.97 -5.54 -22.51
C VAL A 371 -6.97 -6.21 -23.44
N PRO A 372 -7.26 -7.52 -23.29
CA PRO A 372 -8.30 -8.19 -24.06
C PRO A 372 -9.68 -7.57 -23.77
N GLY A 373 -10.50 -7.40 -24.84
CA GLY A 373 -11.87 -6.90 -24.72
C GLY A 373 -12.00 -5.38 -24.90
N SER A 374 -13.18 -4.81 -24.67
CA SER A 374 -13.55 -3.44 -25.02
C SER A 374 -13.23 -2.38 -23.93
N GLY A 375 -12.29 -2.68 -23.05
CA GLY A 375 -11.61 -1.63 -22.30
C GLY A 375 -12.38 -0.89 -21.19
N THR A 376 -13.59 -1.24 -20.82
CA THR A 376 -14.19 -0.67 -19.60
C THR A 376 -13.60 -1.37 -18.39
N LEU A 377 -12.86 -0.63 -17.59
CA LEU A 377 -12.31 -1.10 -16.33
C LEU A 377 -13.45 -1.43 -15.35
N ALA A 378 -13.70 -2.71 -15.13
CA ALA A 378 -14.61 -3.18 -14.10
C ALA A 378 -13.80 -3.58 -12.87
N LEU A 379 -14.09 -2.95 -11.74
CA LEU A 379 -13.49 -3.26 -10.45
C LEU A 379 -14.52 -3.91 -9.51
N PRO A 380 -14.11 -4.88 -8.69
CA PRO A 380 -14.97 -5.34 -7.60
C PRO A 380 -15.17 -4.19 -6.62
N SER A 381 -16.38 -4.00 -6.12
CA SER A 381 -16.61 -3.09 -4.99
C SER A 381 -15.88 -3.60 -3.74
N ILE A 382 -15.60 -2.70 -2.81
CA ILE A 382 -14.96 -3.06 -1.54
C ILE A 382 -15.75 -4.14 -0.80
N ALA A 383 -17.08 -4.02 -0.74
CA ALA A 383 -17.94 -5.04 -0.12
C ALA A 383 -17.78 -6.42 -0.80
N GLN A 384 -17.61 -6.47 -2.12
CA GLN A 384 -17.32 -7.71 -2.84
C GLN A 384 -15.95 -8.26 -2.50
N GLN A 385 -14.93 -7.41 -2.39
CA GLN A 385 -13.58 -7.82 -1.98
C GLN A 385 -13.56 -8.35 -0.55
N THR A 386 -14.25 -7.71 0.39
CA THR A 386 -14.39 -8.19 1.78
C THR A 386 -15.04 -9.57 1.82
N THR A 387 -16.20 -9.72 1.13
CA THR A 387 -16.89 -11.03 1.04
C THR A 387 -16.01 -12.11 0.44
N ALA A 388 -15.21 -11.75 -0.58
CA ALA A 388 -14.28 -12.68 -1.20
C ALA A 388 -13.13 -13.08 -0.25
N GLY A 389 -12.64 -12.15 0.56
CA GLY A 389 -11.65 -12.40 1.61
C GLY A 389 -12.15 -13.42 2.64
N ASP A 390 -13.42 -13.29 3.06
CA ASP A 390 -14.06 -14.25 3.98
C ASP A 390 -14.13 -15.65 3.38
N VAL A 391 -14.51 -15.74 2.10
CA VAL A 391 -14.56 -17.04 1.37
C VAL A 391 -13.16 -17.64 1.28
N LEU A 392 -12.14 -16.86 0.96
CA LEU A 392 -10.75 -17.33 0.89
C LEU A 392 -10.26 -17.82 2.25
N SER A 393 -10.48 -17.07 3.31
CA SER A 393 -10.08 -17.47 4.66
C SER A 393 -10.66 -18.82 5.08
N GLN A 394 -11.88 -19.14 4.64
CA GLN A 394 -12.55 -20.41 4.92
C GLN A 394 -12.11 -21.56 3.99
N GLN A 395 -11.85 -21.30 2.73
CA GLN A 395 -11.73 -22.34 1.72
C GLN A 395 -10.30 -22.57 1.21
N TRP A 396 -9.44 -21.54 1.25
CA TRP A 396 -8.06 -21.62 0.73
C TRP A 396 -7.17 -22.63 1.47
N PRO A 397 -7.29 -22.84 2.80
CA PRO A 397 -6.47 -23.84 3.51
C PRO A 397 -6.57 -25.26 2.92
N SER A 398 -7.60 -25.55 2.11
CA SER A 398 -7.72 -26.82 1.41
C SER A 398 -6.99 -26.87 0.05
N VAL A 399 -6.43 -25.74 -0.40
CA VAL A 399 -5.63 -25.61 -1.64
C VAL A 399 -4.15 -25.63 -1.31
N GLY A 400 -3.72 -24.81 -0.33
CA GLY A 400 -2.33 -24.58 0.07
C GLY A 400 -1.68 -25.65 0.93
#